data_fc1411bd18678853f71ee0c0aaa43089
#
_entry.id   fc1411bd18678853f71ee0c0aaa43089
#
_cell.length_a   1.000
_cell.length_b   1.000
_cell.length_c   1.000
_cell.angle_alpha   90.00
_cell.angle_beta   90.00
_cell.angle_gamma   90.00
#
_symmetry.space_group_name_H-M   'P 1'
#
loop_
_entity.id
_entity.type
_entity.pdbx_description
1 polymer ?
#
loop_
_entity_poly.entity_id
_entity_poly.type
_entity_poly.pdbx_seq_one_letter_code
_entity_poly.pdbx_strand_id
1 'polypeptide(L)'
;LSVEEAQAFWPLYNKVQKEQREALKVVREHKRALREAIKAGKSDNEIKPLLDAWLNAEKSFKKPMYDYRADFVKVLGETKTAKLYLAEDGFVKRTIRQMAGHRQSGLKNQGQKPAN
;
A
#
# COMPACT_ATOMS: atom_id res chain seq x y z
N LEU A 1 17.58 14.47 9.53
CA LEU A 1 16.63 15.50 9.96
C LEU A 1 17.19 16.28 11.14
N SER A 2 16.96 17.57 11.15
CA SER A 2 17.27 18.36 12.34
C SER A 2 16.24 18.01 13.43
N VAL A 3 16.51 18.42 14.65
CA VAL A 3 15.58 18.19 15.75
C VAL A 3 14.24 18.85 15.46
N GLU A 4 14.29 20.08 14.95
CA GLU A 4 13.07 20.80 14.64
C GLU A 4 12.27 20.12 13.53
N GLU A 5 12.96 19.66 12.49
CA GLU A 5 12.32 18.95 11.40
C GLU A 5 11.69 17.65 11.92
N ALA A 6 12.40 16.93 12.76
CA ALA A 6 11.89 15.67 13.30
C ALA A 6 10.63 15.88 14.14
N GLN A 7 10.62 16.93 14.93
CA GLN A 7 9.46 17.23 15.78
C GLN A 7 8.22 17.52 14.96
N ALA A 8 8.37 18.13 13.81
CA ALA A 8 7.24 18.42 12.93
C ALA A 8 6.93 17.24 12.01
N PHE A 9 7.96 16.49 11.60
CA PHE A 9 7.82 15.40 10.64
C PHE A 9 7.07 14.19 11.21
N TRP A 10 7.47 13.71 12.38
CA TRP A 10 6.94 12.46 12.88
C TRP A 10 5.43 12.45 13.13
N PRO A 11 4.84 13.50 13.72
CA PRO A 11 3.38 13.50 13.86
C PRO A 11 2.67 13.46 12.51
N LEU A 12 3.19 14.19 11.52
CA LEU A 12 2.61 14.22 10.19
C LEU A 12 2.76 12.85 9.52
N TYR A 13 3.95 12.28 9.57
CA TYR A 13 4.22 10.98 8.97
C TYR A 13 3.33 9.89 9.58
N ASN A 14 3.21 9.89 10.91
CA ASN A 14 2.40 8.90 11.60
C ASN A 14 0.93 9.03 11.23
N LYS A 15 0.45 10.26 11.04
CA LYS A 15 -0.93 10.49 10.61
C LYS A 15 -1.17 9.91 9.22
N VAL A 16 -0.26 10.18 8.30
CA VAL A 16 -0.36 9.65 6.93
C VAL A 16 -0.31 8.13 6.94
N GLN A 17 0.62 7.56 7.71
CA GLN A 17 0.75 6.11 7.82
C GLN A 17 -0.52 5.46 8.36
N LYS A 18 -1.14 6.09 9.33
CA LYS A 18 -2.38 5.58 9.90
C LYS A 18 -3.49 5.56 8.86
N GLU A 19 -3.63 6.66 8.11
CA GLU A 19 -4.64 6.74 7.06
C GLU A 19 -4.38 5.71 5.96
N GLN A 20 -3.12 5.49 5.62
CA GLN A 20 -2.78 4.49 4.61
C GLN A 20 -3.06 3.07 5.09
N ARG A 21 -2.79 2.77 6.36
CA ARG A 21 -3.08 1.45 6.91
C ARG A 21 -4.58 1.17 6.91
N GLU A 22 -5.38 2.16 7.26
CA GLU A 22 -6.83 2.01 7.23
C GLU A 22 -7.34 1.80 5.81
N ALA A 23 -6.79 2.56 4.87
CA ALA A 23 -7.17 2.41 3.48
C ALA A 23 -6.74 1.05 2.91
N LEU A 24 -5.58 0.56 3.32
CA LEU A 24 -5.10 -0.74 2.88
C LEU A 24 -6.01 -1.88 3.35
N LYS A 25 -6.55 -1.73 4.54
CA LYS A 25 -7.49 -2.69 5.07
C LYS A 25 -8.72 -2.80 4.18
N VAL A 26 -9.24 -1.66 3.73
CA VAL A 26 -10.39 -1.62 2.83
C VAL A 26 -10.04 -2.25 1.48
N VAL A 27 -8.85 -1.98 0.96
CA VAL A 27 -8.38 -2.60 -0.28
C VAL A 27 -8.42 -4.12 -0.16
N ARG A 28 -7.90 -4.64 0.95
CA ARG A 28 -7.86 -6.09 1.16
C ARG A 28 -9.24 -6.70 1.24
N GLU A 29 -10.17 -6.02 1.87
CA GLU A 29 -11.54 -6.50 2.01
C GLU A 29 -12.23 -6.58 0.65
N HIS A 30 -12.10 -5.54 -0.17
CA HIS A 30 -12.69 -5.55 -1.50
C HIS A 30 -12.04 -6.59 -2.40
N LYS A 31 -10.73 -6.75 -2.26
CA LYS A 31 -10.01 -7.74 -3.05
C LYS A 31 -10.48 -9.15 -2.71
N ARG A 32 -10.68 -9.42 -1.43
CA ARG A 32 -11.18 -10.73 -1.00
C ARG A 32 -12.56 -11.00 -1.54
N ALA A 33 -13.46 -10.01 -1.45
CA ALA A 33 -14.82 -10.16 -1.94
C ALA A 33 -14.84 -10.46 -3.43
N LEU A 34 -13.97 -9.76 -4.19
CA LEU A 34 -13.85 -9.98 -5.63
C LEU A 34 -13.38 -11.41 -5.93
N ARG A 35 -12.34 -11.85 -5.25
CA ARG A 35 -11.82 -13.21 -5.45
C ARG A 35 -12.86 -14.27 -5.14
N GLU A 36 -13.60 -14.10 -4.05
CA GLU A 36 -14.59 -15.06 -3.65
C GLU A 36 -15.74 -15.11 -4.66
N ALA A 37 -16.13 -13.96 -5.19
CA ALA A 37 -17.18 -13.92 -6.20
C ALA A 37 -16.74 -14.64 -7.48
N ILE A 38 -15.50 -14.45 -7.88
CA ILE A 38 -14.96 -15.14 -9.06
C ILE A 38 -14.95 -16.65 -8.82
N LYS A 39 -14.51 -17.08 -7.64
CA LYS A 39 -14.50 -18.50 -7.30
C LYS A 39 -15.88 -19.10 -7.28
N ALA A 40 -16.86 -18.31 -6.87
CA ALA A 40 -18.24 -18.78 -6.81
C ALA A 40 -18.94 -18.77 -8.17
N GLY A 41 -18.24 -18.33 -9.22
CA GLY A 41 -18.82 -18.32 -10.55
C GLY A 41 -19.87 -17.27 -10.78
N LYS A 42 -19.76 -16.13 -10.08
CA LYS A 42 -20.73 -15.06 -10.24
C LYS A 42 -20.68 -14.48 -11.65
N SER A 43 -21.80 -13.93 -12.09
CA SER A 43 -21.91 -13.37 -13.43
C SER A 43 -21.12 -12.09 -13.58
N ASP A 44 -20.85 -11.69 -14.81
CA ASP A 44 -20.17 -10.45 -15.09
C ASP A 44 -20.86 -9.24 -14.48
N ASN A 45 -22.18 -9.25 -14.47
CA ASN A 45 -22.95 -8.16 -13.87
C ASN A 45 -22.72 -8.06 -12.37
N GLU A 46 -22.47 -9.19 -11.72
CA GLU A 46 -22.19 -9.23 -10.29
C GLU A 46 -20.74 -8.90 -10.00
N ILE A 47 -19.84 -9.27 -10.89
CA ILE A 47 -18.40 -9.01 -10.71
C ILE A 47 -18.06 -7.54 -10.92
N LYS A 48 -18.70 -6.88 -11.87
CA LYS A 48 -18.38 -5.50 -12.22
C LYS A 48 -18.33 -4.55 -11.01
N PRO A 49 -19.38 -4.48 -10.18
CA PRO A 49 -19.32 -3.56 -9.03
C PRO A 49 -18.23 -3.92 -8.03
N LEU A 50 -17.89 -5.20 -7.92
CA LEU A 50 -16.82 -5.62 -7.01
C LEU A 50 -15.45 -5.21 -7.53
N LEU A 51 -15.25 -5.29 -8.83
CA LEU A 51 -14.02 -4.81 -9.46
C LEU A 51 -13.90 -3.31 -9.29
N ASP A 52 -15.00 -2.58 -9.54
CA ASP A 52 -15.00 -1.12 -9.39
C ASP A 52 -14.68 -0.72 -7.95
N ALA A 53 -15.24 -1.42 -6.97
CA ALA A 53 -15.01 -1.13 -5.57
C ALA A 53 -13.55 -1.34 -5.18
N TRP A 54 -12.95 -2.42 -5.66
CA TRP A 54 -11.55 -2.69 -5.38
C TRP A 54 -10.64 -1.62 -6.00
N LEU A 55 -10.88 -1.27 -7.26
CA LEU A 55 -10.05 -0.28 -7.94
C LEU A 55 -10.19 1.10 -7.32
N ASN A 56 -11.38 1.47 -6.85
CA ASN A 56 -11.58 2.72 -6.14
C ASN A 56 -10.85 2.73 -4.79
N ALA A 57 -10.84 1.59 -4.11
CA ALA A 57 -10.11 1.47 -2.84
C ALA A 57 -8.61 1.61 -3.06
N GLU A 58 -8.08 1.10 -4.17
CA GLU A 58 -6.67 1.26 -4.52
C GLU A 58 -6.31 2.73 -4.68
N LYS A 59 -7.18 3.50 -5.32
CA LYS A 59 -6.95 4.94 -5.47
C LYS A 59 -6.95 5.64 -4.11
N SER A 60 -7.86 5.25 -3.23
CA SER A 60 -7.95 5.85 -1.90
C SER A 60 -6.73 5.53 -1.06
N PHE A 61 -6.13 4.38 -1.26
CA PHE A 61 -4.92 4.00 -0.53
C PHE A 61 -3.77 4.96 -0.84
N LYS A 62 -3.67 5.41 -2.07
CA LYS A 62 -2.58 6.31 -2.45
C LYS A 62 -2.87 7.78 -2.14
N LYS A 63 -4.13 8.11 -1.92
CA LYS A 63 -4.55 9.50 -1.75
C LYS A 63 -3.82 10.26 -0.65
N PRO A 64 -3.59 9.70 0.56
CA PRO A 64 -2.92 10.47 1.61
C PRO A 64 -1.55 11.00 1.21
N MET A 65 -0.75 10.24 0.48
CA MET A 65 0.56 10.72 0.06
C MET A 65 0.46 11.92 -0.86
N TYR A 66 -0.55 11.93 -1.73
CA TYR A 66 -0.76 13.08 -2.61
C TYR A 66 -1.31 14.28 -1.83
N ASP A 67 -2.27 14.02 -0.94
CA ASP A 67 -2.93 15.09 -0.20
C ASP A 67 -2.00 15.81 0.77
N TYR A 68 -1.05 15.08 1.35
CA TYR A 68 -0.15 15.64 2.36
C TYR A 68 1.19 16.10 1.80
N ARG A 69 1.34 16.07 0.49
CA ARG A 69 2.61 16.46 -0.13
C ARG A 69 3.04 17.87 0.27
N ALA A 70 2.12 18.82 0.19
CA ALA A 70 2.44 20.20 0.52
C ALA A 70 2.89 20.36 1.98
N ASP A 71 2.27 19.58 2.87
CA ASP A 71 2.64 19.61 4.28
C ASP A 71 4.04 19.06 4.50
N PHE A 72 4.41 17.98 3.81
CA PHE A 72 5.77 17.45 3.90
C PHE A 72 6.79 18.43 3.34
N VAL A 73 6.47 19.09 2.23
CA VAL A 73 7.38 20.08 1.66
C VAL A 73 7.60 21.23 2.62
N LYS A 74 6.56 21.64 3.32
CA LYS A 74 6.66 22.71 4.30
C LYS A 74 7.61 22.33 5.44
N VAL A 75 7.60 21.07 5.85
CA VAL A 75 8.45 20.59 6.94
C VAL A 75 9.87 20.27 6.47
N LEU A 76 9.99 19.60 5.32
CA LEU A 76 11.27 19.02 4.88
C LEU A 76 11.91 19.73 3.71
N GLY A 77 11.16 20.49 2.93
CA GLY A 77 11.63 21.02 1.66
C GLY A 77 11.42 20.01 0.54
N GLU A 78 11.55 20.47 -0.70
CA GLU A 78 11.25 19.62 -1.87
C GLU A 78 12.16 18.41 -1.98
N THR A 79 13.45 18.59 -1.78
CA THR A 79 14.41 17.49 -1.99
C THR A 79 14.21 16.36 -0.99
N LYS A 80 14.06 16.69 0.28
CA LYS A 80 13.85 15.65 1.30
C LYS A 80 12.50 14.99 1.13
N THR A 81 11.49 15.76 0.73
CA THR A 81 10.16 15.20 0.45
C THR A 81 10.24 14.22 -0.73
N ALA A 82 10.98 14.59 -1.78
CA ALA A 82 11.16 13.69 -2.91
C ALA A 82 11.83 12.39 -2.48
N LYS A 83 12.86 12.48 -1.63
CA LYS A 83 13.54 11.29 -1.11
C LYS A 83 12.59 10.41 -0.30
N LEU A 84 11.75 11.04 0.50
CA LEU A 84 10.75 10.31 1.28
C LEU A 84 9.79 9.55 0.38
N TYR A 85 9.27 10.22 -0.65
CA TYR A 85 8.31 9.59 -1.55
C TYR A 85 8.93 8.45 -2.35
N LEU A 86 10.18 8.61 -2.77
CA LEU A 86 10.88 7.54 -3.46
C LEU A 86 11.11 6.34 -2.54
N ALA A 87 11.45 6.60 -1.28
CA ALA A 87 11.65 5.53 -0.31
C ALA A 87 10.35 4.80 -0.02
N GLU A 88 9.26 5.53 0.13
CA GLU A 88 7.96 4.92 0.39
C GLU A 88 7.48 4.09 -0.79
N ASP A 89 7.69 4.56 -2.01
CA ASP A 89 7.36 3.80 -3.21
C ASP A 89 8.13 2.48 -3.23
N GLY A 90 9.42 2.55 -2.95
CA GLY A 90 10.25 1.35 -2.90
C GLY A 90 9.83 0.39 -1.80
N PHE A 91 9.46 0.93 -0.65
CA PHE A 91 9.01 0.11 0.46
C PHE A 91 7.71 -0.64 0.11
N VAL A 92 6.74 0.07 -0.46
CA VAL A 92 5.47 -0.54 -0.83
C VAL A 92 5.69 -1.65 -1.86
N LYS A 93 6.50 -1.36 -2.87
CA LYS A 93 6.79 -2.35 -3.90
C LYS A 93 7.50 -3.57 -3.32
N ARG A 94 8.44 -3.36 -2.41
CA ARG A 94 9.13 -4.46 -1.78
C ARG A 94 8.20 -5.28 -0.92
N THR A 95 7.30 -4.64 -0.21
CA THR A 95 6.34 -5.33 0.64
C THR A 95 5.42 -6.21 -0.20
N ILE A 96 4.90 -5.68 -1.29
CA ILE A 96 4.05 -6.44 -2.20
C ILE A 96 4.82 -7.61 -2.77
N ARG A 97 6.04 -7.37 -3.20
CA ARG A 97 6.89 -8.41 -3.77
C ARG A 97 7.19 -9.50 -2.76
N GLN A 98 7.46 -9.12 -1.51
CA GLN A 98 7.71 -10.08 -0.46
C GLN A 98 6.49 -10.94 -0.15
N MET A 99 5.31 -10.34 -0.16
CA MET A 99 4.09 -11.09 0.06
C MET A 99 3.85 -12.09 -1.04
N ALA A 100 4.02 -11.67 -2.29
CA ALA A 100 3.90 -12.57 -3.43
C ALA A 100 4.98 -13.63 -3.42
N GLY A 101 6.20 -13.22 -3.13
CA GLY A 101 7.32 -14.15 -3.07
C GLY A 101 7.20 -15.13 -1.94
N HIS A 102 6.69 -14.70 -0.81
CA HIS A 102 6.48 -15.57 0.32
C HIS A 102 5.46 -16.65 -0.03
N ARG A 103 4.42 -16.28 -0.73
CA ARG A 103 3.42 -17.23 -1.16
C ARG A 103 4.03 -18.23 -2.13
N GLN A 104 4.81 -17.76 -3.08
CA GLN A 104 5.49 -18.64 -4.02
C GLN A 104 6.53 -19.48 -3.33
N SER A 105 7.24 -18.92 -2.38
CA SER A 105 8.23 -19.66 -1.64
C SER A 105 7.62 -20.78 -0.84
N GLY A 106 6.45 -20.56 -0.29
CA GLY A 106 5.74 -21.61 0.41
C GLY A 106 5.47 -22.79 -0.49
N LEU A 107 5.13 -22.51 -1.74
CA LEU A 107 4.91 -23.56 -2.71
C LEU A 107 6.20 -24.17 -3.20
N LYS A 108 7.20 -23.35 -3.45
CA LYS A 108 8.47 -23.83 -3.97
C LYS A 108 9.29 -24.53 -2.92
N ASN A 109 9.27 -24.06 -1.72
CA ASN A 109 10.12 -24.61 -0.69
C ASN A 109 9.69 -25.95 -0.26
N GLN A 110 8.56 -26.37 -0.63
CA GLN A 110 8.21 -27.74 -0.42
C GLN A 110 9.00 -28.61 -1.34
N GLY A 111 9.43 -28.06 -2.46
CA GLY A 111 10.24 -28.80 -3.36
C GLY A 111 11.65 -28.30 -3.45
N GLN A 112 11.96 -27.14 -2.94
CA GLN A 112 13.26 -26.63 -3.14
C GLN A 112 13.68 -25.90 -1.92
N LYS A 113 14.80 -26.34 -1.36
CA LYS A 113 15.32 -25.73 -0.27
C LYS A 113 15.95 -24.47 -0.67
N PRO A 114 15.76 -23.45 0.02
CA PRO A 114 16.42 -22.26 -0.26
C PRO A 114 17.83 -22.43 -0.04
N ALA A 115 18.53 -22.23 -0.83
CA ALA A 115 19.83 -22.47 -0.76
C ALA A 115 20.41 -21.64 0.12
N ASN A 116 20.14 -21.34 0.64
CA ASN A 116 20.82 -20.71 1.51
C ASN A 116 20.22 -19.68 1.86
#